data_9ba6ba839a3db6fe062d09f72cd88a34
#
_entry.id   9ba6ba839a3db6fe062d09f72cd88a34
#
_cell.length_a   1.000
_cell.length_b   1.000
_cell.length_c   1.000
_cell.angle_alpha   90.00
_cell.angle_beta   90.00
_cell.angle_gamma   90.00
#
_symmetry.space_group_name_H-M   'P 1'
#
loop_
_entity.id
_entity.type
_entity.pdbx_description
1 polymer ?
#
loop_
_entity_poly.entity_id
_entity_poly.type
_entity_poly.pdbx_seq_one_letter_code
_entity_poly.pdbx_strand_id
1 'polypeptide(L)'
;MKNILTIILSLFLLASTTPLYAVGPHESQYVGGTVEAIPKSQTGELVVADANLNFQYKKSSFAIPYASITDMEYGDKPSTRIGTSIGVALICWPCGIATLFVKAKHHFLTLEFMDSNDTKQAAVFELGKALPDATLPTLEVKTGKKVVRQSQN
;
A
#
# COMPACT_ATOMS: atom_id res chain seq x y z
N MET A 1 -19.18 7.49 -46.81
CA MET A 1 -19.59 6.77 -45.57
C MET A 1 -18.50 5.83 -45.05
N LYS A 2 -17.79 5.08 -45.89
CA LYS A 2 -16.70 4.18 -45.46
C LYS A 2 -15.58 4.90 -44.66
N ASN A 3 -15.16 6.09 -45.12
CA ASN A 3 -14.04 6.81 -44.49
C ASN A 3 -14.39 7.43 -43.10
N ILE A 4 -15.65 7.79 -42.88
CA ILE A 4 -16.10 8.32 -41.60
C ILE A 4 -16.13 7.23 -40.53
N LEU A 5 -16.55 6.03 -40.89
CA LEU A 5 -16.56 4.87 -39.99
C LEU A 5 -15.13 4.46 -39.56
N THR A 6 -14.17 4.55 -40.47
CA THR A 6 -12.76 4.25 -40.20
C THR A 6 -12.14 5.29 -39.24
N ILE A 7 -12.48 6.56 -39.41
CA ILE A 7 -12.00 7.66 -38.53
C ILE A 7 -12.60 7.54 -37.14
N ILE A 8 -13.88 7.19 -37.01
CA ILE A 8 -14.54 7.00 -35.70
C ILE A 8 -13.94 5.77 -34.99
N LEU A 9 -13.66 4.69 -35.68
CA LEU A 9 -13.07 3.49 -35.11
C LEU A 9 -11.61 3.73 -34.67
N SER A 10 -10.82 4.52 -35.40
CA SER A 10 -9.46 4.87 -35.01
C SER A 10 -9.43 5.81 -33.81
N LEU A 11 -10.39 6.75 -33.71
CA LEU A 11 -10.49 7.67 -32.57
C LEU A 11 -10.91 6.96 -31.27
N PHE A 12 -11.71 5.89 -31.37
CA PHE A 12 -12.13 5.07 -30.24
C PHE A 12 -10.99 4.21 -29.70
N LEU A 13 -10.02 3.79 -30.54
CA LEU A 13 -8.85 3.02 -30.13
C LEU A 13 -7.80 3.85 -29.38
N LEU A 14 -7.75 5.17 -29.61
CA LEU A 14 -6.82 6.06 -28.89
C LEU A 14 -7.31 6.47 -27.50
N ALA A 15 -8.59 6.27 -27.19
CA ALA A 15 -9.16 6.65 -25.89
C ALA A 15 -8.95 5.62 -24.77
N SER A 16 -8.31 4.48 -25.06
CA SER A 16 -8.20 3.35 -24.11
C SER A 16 -6.84 3.22 -23.44
N THR A 17 -5.98 4.24 -23.48
CA THR A 17 -4.76 4.26 -22.66
C THR A 17 -5.10 4.71 -21.24
N THR A 18 -5.68 3.83 -20.44
CA THR A 18 -5.66 4.01 -18.98
C THR A 18 -4.19 3.95 -18.55
N PRO A 19 -3.65 4.99 -17.90
CA PRO A 19 -2.32 4.90 -17.35
C PRO A 19 -2.30 3.76 -16.32
N LEU A 20 -1.45 2.77 -16.56
CA LEU A 20 -1.13 1.75 -15.57
C LEU A 20 -0.34 2.46 -14.48
N TYR A 21 -1.00 2.88 -13.41
CA TYR A 21 -0.33 3.48 -12.25
C TYR A 21 0.49 2.40 -11.53
N ALA A 22 1.72 2.21 -11.97
CA ALA A 22 2.72 1.53 -11.18
C ALA A 22 3.23 2.52 -10.13
N VAL A 23 3.31 2.08 -8.87
CA VAL A 23 3.94 2.86 -7.80
C VAL A 23 5.39 3.14 -8.21
N GLY A 24 5.80 4.41 -8.19
CA GLY A 24 7.16 4.81 -8.52
C GLY A 24 8.18 4.16 -7.58
N PRO A 25 9.47 4.06 -7.97
CA PRO A 25 10.47 3.30 -7.21
C PRO A 25 10.69 3.84 -5.79
N HIS A 26 10.44 5.13 -5.55
CA HIS A 26 10.54 5.81 -4.25
C HIS A 26 9.19 6.26 -3.70
N GLU A 27 8.10 5.90 -4.35
CA GLU A 27 6.75 6.21 -3.91
C GLU A 27 6.16 5.07 -3.10
N SER A 28 5.10 5.36 -2.38
CA SER A 28 4.29 4.36 -1.70
C SER A 28 2.82 4.62 -1.98
N GLN A 29 2.01 3.59 -1.84
CA GLN A 29 0.57 3.71 -1.98
C GLN A 29 -0.11 3.11 -0.75
N TYR A 30 -1.00 3.86 -0.12
CA TYR A 30 -1.91 3.29 0.86
C TYR A 30 -2.97 2.46 0.13
N VAL A 31 -2.91 1.17 0.26
CA VAL A 31 -3.79 0.25 -0.49
C VAL A 31 -5.07 -0.02 0.29
N GLY A 32 -5.00 -0.07 1.60
CA GLY A 32 -6.15 -0.32 2.46
C GLY A 32 -5.77 -0.55 3.91
N GLY A 33 -6.74 -1.01 4.67
CA GLY A 33 -6.65 -1.21 6.10
C GLY A 33 -7.89 -0.65 6.80
N THR A 34 -7.76 -0.35 8.08
CA THR A 34 -8.84 0.17 8.92
C THR A 34 -8.79 1.69 9.09
N VAL A 35 -7.73 2.35 8.58
CA VAL A 35 -7.54 3.80 8.73
C VAL A 35 -8.46 4.55 7.77
N GLU A 36 -9.52 5.14 8.31
CA GLU A 36 -10.50 5.90 7.53
C GLU A 36 -9.99 7.27 7.06
N ALA A 37 -8.98 7.82 7.75
CA ALA A 37 -8.42 9.13 7.46
C ALA A 37 -7.69 9.18 6.10
N ILE A 38 -7.27 8.03 5.55
CA ILE A 38 -6.55 7.94 4.29
C ILE A 38 -7.47 7.31 3.24
N PRO A 39 -7.76 7.99 2.12
CA PRO A 39 -8.48 7.37 1.01
C PRO A 39 -7.74 6.14 0.47
N LYS A 40 -8.47 5.06 0.18
CA LYS A 40 -7.88 3.85 -0.42
C LYS A 40 -7.24 4.16 -1.77
N SER A 41 -6.19 3.44 -2.10
CA SER A 41 -5.40 3.62 -3.33
C SER A 41 -4.75 5.01 -3.46
N GLN A 42 -4.49 5.66 -2.31
CA GLN A 42 -3.84 6.97 -2.29
C GLN A 42 -2.33 6.80 -2.44
N THR A 43 -1.77 7.34 -3.51
CA THR A 43 -0.31 7.45 -3.70
C THR A 43 0.26 8.59 -2.87
N GLY A 44 1.43 8.37 -2.30
CA GLY A 44 2.15 9.32 -1.46
C GLY A 44 3.57 8.86 -1.17
N GLU A 45 4.15 9.43 -0.15
CA GLU A 45 5.50 9.12 0.31
C GLU A 45 5.46 8.61 1.75
N LEU A 46 6.14 7.50 2.00
CA LEU A 46 6.30 6.93 3.32
C LEU A 46 7.64 7.39 3.91
N VAL A 47 7.56 8.30 4.88
CA VAL A 47 8.71 8.95 5.50
C VAL A 47 8.96 8.39 6.90
N VAL A 48 10.15 7.85 7.12
CA VAL A 48 10.62 7.37 8.43
C VAL A 48 11.19 8.55 9.20
N ALA A 49 10.36 9.24 9.99
CA ALA A 49 10.77 10.37 10.83
C ALA A 49 11.34 9.91 12.18
N ASP A 50 11.67 10.84 13.08
CA ASP A 50 12.33 10.48 14.34
C ASP A 50 11.46 9.66 15.29
N ALA A 51 10.19 10.03 15.45
CA ALA A 51 9.26 9.41 16.39
C ALA A 51 8.11 8.65 15.72
N ASN A 52 7.87 8.89 14.44
CA ASN A 52 6.69 8.39 13.72
C ASN A 52 7.07 7.91 12.32
N LEU A 53 6.31 6.95 11.82
CA LEU A 53 6.19 6.67 10.40
C LEU A 53 5.11 7.58 9.82
N ASN A 54 5.48 8.45 8.90
CA ASN A 54 4.55 9.40 8.29
C ASN A 54 4.23 8.99 6.85
N PHE A 55 2.96 8.94 6.52
CA PHE A 55 2.50 8.84 5.15
C PHE A 55 2.03 10.21 4.67
N GLN A 56 2.77 10.79 3.74
CA GLN A 56 2.49 12.11 3.16
C GLN A 56 1.79 11.94 1.82
N TYR A 57 0.64 12.58 1.64
CA TYR A 57 -0.14 12.51 0.40
C TYR A 57 -0.85 13.82 0.13
N LYS A 58 -0.73 14.33 -1.10
CA LYS A 58 -1.26 15.66 -1.48
C LYS A 58 -0.77 16.74 -0.50
N LYS A 59 -1.70 17.36 0.24
CA LYS A 59 -1.43 18.40 1.27
C LYS A 59 -1.70 17.87 2.68
N SER A 60 -1.82 16.55 2.86
CA SER A 60 -2.15 15.89 4.12
C SER A 60 -1.06 14.92 4.53
N SER A 61 -1.00 14.62 5.80
CA SER A 61 -0.12 13.56 6.32
C SER A 61 -0.85 12.75 7.39
N PHE A 62 -0.49 11.49 7.49
CA PHE A 62 -0.94 10.57 8.53
C PHE A 62 0.29 9.99 9.23
N ALA A 63 0.33 10.10 10.56
CA ALA A 63 1.46 9.68 11.37
C ALA A 63 1.10 8.46 12.20
N ILE A 64 1.97 7.44 12.20
CA ILE A 64 1.88 6.26 13.07
C ILE A 64 3.07 6.32 14.03
N PRO A 65 2.85 6.57 15.34
CA PRO A 65 3.93 6.54 16.32
C PRO A 65 4.58 5.16 16.40
N TYR A 66 5.91 5.07 16.41
CA TYR A 66 6.59 3.78 16.49
C TYR A 66 6.22 2.99 17.75
N ALA A 67 5.99 3.69 18.85
CA ALA A 67 5.57 3.08 20.12
C ALA A 67 4.20 2.39 20.02
N SER A 68 3.32 2.84 19.12
CA SER A 68 1.99 2.25 18.92
C SER A 68 2.00 1.02 18.00
N ILE A 69 3.05 0.82 17.20
CA ILE A 69 3.16 -0.31 16.28
C ILE A 69 3.31 -1.60 17.07
N THR A 70 2.40 -2.53 16.89
CA THR A 70 2.38 -3.82 17.58
C THR A 70 2.95 -4.95 16.75
N ASP A 71 2.75 -4.89 15.42
CA ASP A 71 3.21 -5.94 14.50
C ASP A 71 3.49 -5.37 13.11
N MET A 72 4.41 -6.01 12.39
CA MET A 72 4.81 -5.63 11.03
C MET A 72 5.03 -6.87 10.18
N GLU A 73 4.46 -6.88 8.98
CA GLU A 73 4.67 -7.95 8.01
C GLU A 73 4.94 -7.40 6.62
N TYR A 74 5.94 -7.97 5.95
CA TYR A 74 6.33 -7.61 4.60
C TYR A 74 6.24 -8.82 3.67
N GLY A 75 5.70 -8.63 2.47
CA GLY A 75 5.56 -9.69 1.48
C GLY A 75 5.08 -9.23 0.12
N ASP A 76 4.78 -10.18 -0.73
CA ASP A 76 4.24 -9.97 -2.08
C ASP A 76 2.71 -9.74 -2.09
N LYS A 77 2.09 -9.87 -0.95
CA LYS A 77 0.64 -9.65 -0.72
C LYS A 77 0.40 -9.09 0.67
N PRO A 78 -0.75 -8.44 0.90
CA PRO A 78 -1.14 -7.96 2.23
C PRO A 78 -1.24 -9.08 3.26
N SER A 79 -0.90 -8.77 4.51
CA SER A 79 -0.90 -9.76 5.58
C SER A 79 -2.30 -10.26 5.92
N THR A 80 -2.54 -11.55 5.71
CA THR A 80 -3.75 -12.21 6.20
C THR A 80 -3.71 -12.42 7.72
N ARG A 81 -2.51 -12.60 8.29
CA ARG A 81 -2.30 -12.79 9.73
C ARG A 81 -2.73 -11.56 10.52
N ILE A 82 -2.27 -10.36 10.12
CA ILE A 82 -2.67 -9.11 10.75
C ILE A 82 -4.17 -8.85 10.53
N GLY A 83 -4.69 -9.09 9.33
CA GLY A 83 -6.12 -8.97 9.05
C GLY A 83 -6.97 -9.85 9.97
N THR A 84 -6.56 -11.09 10.18
CA THR A 84 -7.25 -12.02 11.09
C THR A 84 -7.17 -11.55 12.54
N SER A 85 -6.04 -11.00 12.99
CA SER A 85 -5.88 -10.51 14.37
C SER A 85 -6.79 -9.33 14.71
N ILE A 86 -7.15 -8.55 13.69
CA ILE A 86 -8.06 -7.38 13.81
C ILE A 86 -9.51 -7.78 13.52
N GLY A 87 -9.73 -8.96 12.90
CA GLY A 87 -11.06 -9.44 12.55
C GLY A 87 -11.64 -8.81 11.28
N VAL A 88 -10.79 -8.27 10.39
CA VAL A 88 -11.20 -7.62 9.14
C VAL A 88 -10.38 -8.10 7.95
N ALA A 89 -10.98 -8.08 6.77
CA ALA A 89 -10.25 -8.20 5.52
C ALA A 89 -9.60 -6.85 5.19
N LEU A 90 -8.27 -6.77 5.29
CA LEU A 90 -7.52 -5.51 5.08
C LEU A 90 -7.68 -4.97 3.67
N ILE A 91 -7.83 -5.88 2.71
CA ILE A 91 -8.13 -5.54 1.31
C ILE A 91 -9.25 -6.45 0.85
N CYS A 92 -10.22 -5.87 0.16
CA CYS A 92 -11.23 -6.66 -0.54
C CYS A 92 -10.57 -7.35 -1.76
N TRP A 93 -10.01 -8.56 -1.53
CA TRP A 93 -9.31 -9.33 -2.55
C TRP A 93 -10.11 -9.59 -3.84
N PRO A 94 -11.45 -9.84 -3.81
CA PRO A 94 -12.21 -10.06 -5.03
C PRO A 94 -12.65 -8.77 -5.76
N CYS A 95 -12.40 -7.59 -5.19
CA CYS A 95 -12.94 -6.33 -5.73
C CYS A 95 -12.11 -5.72 -6.87
N GLY A 96 -11.47 -6.51 -7.72
CA GLY A 96 -10.85 -6.08 -8.97
C GLY A 96 -9.34 -5.79 -8.93
N ILE A 97 -8.69 -5.91 -7.76
CA ILE A 97 -7.22 -5.74 -7.67
C ILE A 97 -6.49 -7.02 -8.08
N ALA A 98 -7.13 -8.18 -8.00
CA ALA A 98 -6.53 -9.48 -8.31
C ALA A 98 -5.95 -9.60 -9.74
N THR A 99 -6.47 -8.86 -10.70
CA THR A 99 -6.00 -8.88 -12.09
C THR A 99 -4.71 -8.06 -12.31
N LEU A 100 -4.36 -7.16 -11.40
CA LEU A 100 -3.16 -6.31 -11.50
C LEU A 100 -1.90 -7.02 -11.00
N PHE A 101 -2.05 -8.09 -10.19
CA PHE A 101 -0.94 -8.78 -9.52
C PHE A 101 -0.24 -9.84 -10.39
N VAL A 102 -0.70 -10.11 -11.61
CA VAL A 102 -0.28 -11.32 -12.35
C VAL A 102 1.13 -11.24 -12.94
N LYS A 103 1.79 -10.06 -12.99
CA LYS A 103 3.10 -9.93 -13.68
C LYS A 103 4.15 -9.03 -13.00
N ALA A 104 3.85 -8.34 -11.91
CA ALA A 104 4.82 -7.47 -11.23
C ALA A 104 5.10 -8.00 -9.82
N LYS A 105 6.35 -7.90 -9.38
CA LYS A 105 6.68 -8.13 -7.97
C LYS A 105 6.20 -6.91 -7.18
N HIS A 106 5.16 -7.11 -6.39
CA HIS A 106 4.64 -6.09 -5.48
C HIS A 106 5.30 -6.24 -4.10
N HIS A 107 5.43 -5.15 -3.40
CA HIS A 107 6.06 -5.06 -2.10
C HIS A 107 5.08 -4.45 -1.10
N PHE A 108 4.42 -5.29 -0.31
CA PHE A 108 3.46 -4.81 0.68
C PHE A 108 4.07 -4.79 2.08
N LEU A 109 3.93 -3.67 2.75
CA LEU A 109 4.17 -3.52 4.18
C LEU A 109 2.82 -3.39 4.87
N THR A 110 2.49 -4.35 5.71
CA THR A 110 1.31 -4.32 6.58
C THR A 110 1.75 -4.01 8.00
N LEU A 111 1.14 -3.00 8.60
CA LEU A 111 1.39 -2.57 9.96
C LEU A 111 0.14 -2.79 10.80
N GLU A 112 0.29 -3.38 11.99
CA GLU A 112 -0.70 -3.35 13.07
C GLU A 112 -0.25 -2.33 14.10
N PHE A 113 -1.15 -1.49 14.58
CA PHE A 113 -0.85 -0.49 15.59
C PHE A 113 -2.09 -0.18 16.44
N MET A 114 -1.85 0.37 17.62
CA MET A 114 -2.93 0.86 18.50
C MET A 114 -3.20 2.34 18.21
N ASP A 115 -4.46 2.69 18.08
CA ASP A 115 -4.84 4.10 17.98
C ASP A 115 -4.93 4.76 19.38
N SER A 116 -5.28 6.04 19.41
CA SER A 116 -5.44 6.80 20.68
C SER A 116 -6.55 6.28 21.60
N ASN A 117 -7.42 5.39 21.11
CA ASN A 117 -8.53 4.80 21.86
C ASN A 117 -8.23 3.34 22.24
N ASP A 118 -6.97 2.92 22.19
CA ASP A 118 -6.54 1.52 22.40
C ASP A 118 -7.23 0.52 21.46
N THR A 119 -7.64 0.97 20.27
CA THR A 119 -8.25 0.11 19.27
C THR A 119 -7.19 -0.35 18.26
N LYS A 120 -7.15 -1.62 17.98
CA LYS A 120 -6.25 -2.19 16.96
C LYS A 120 -6.62 -1.69 15.57
N GLN A 121 -5.65 -1.11 14.92
CA GLN A 121 -5.75 -0.62 13.55
C GLN A 121 -4.72 -1.33 12.66
N ALA A 122 -5.00 -1.35 11.36
CA ALA A 122 -4.03 -1.77 10.37
C ALA A 122 -3.94 -0.79 9.21
N ALA A 123 -2.73 -0.67 8.68
CA ALA A 123 -2.45 0.05 7.45
C ALA A 123 -1.64 -0.85 6.50
N VAL A 124 -2.03 -0.88 5.23
CA VAL A 124 -1.33 -1.63 4.19
C VAL A 124 -0.79 -0.64 3.17
N PHE A 125 0.52 -0.63 3.02
CA PHE A 125 1.22 0.18 2.04
C PHE A 125 1.85 -0.73 0.98
N GLU A 126 1.64 -0.41 -0.27
CA GLU A 126 2.48 -0.91 -1.35
C GLU A 126 3.69 0.00 -1.46
N LEU A 127 4.87 -0.58 -1.41
CA LEU A 127 6.15 0.13 -1.46
C LEU A 127 6.72 0.08 -2.87
N GLY A 128 7.24 1.20 -3.34
CA GLY A 128 8.06 1.23 -4.54
C GLY A 128 9.31 0.36 -4.38
N LYS A 129 9.82 -0.15 -5.47
CA LYS A 129 10.87 -1.17 -5.53
C LYS A 129 12.13 -0.83 -4.73
N ALA A 130 12.46 0.46 -4.58
CA ALA A 130 13.66 0.91 -3.88
C ALA A 130 13.45 1.11 -2.36
N LEU A 131 12.20 1.17 -1.89
CA LEU A 131 11.90 1.50 -0.50
C LEU A 131 12.15 0.37 0.50
N PRO A 132 11.88 -0.92 0.22
CA PRO A 132 11.97 -1.98 1.23
C PRO A 132 13.34 -2.05 1.88
N ASP A 133 14.41 -1.97 1.09
CA ASP A 133 15.79 -2.15 1.59
C ASP A 133 16.23 -1.05 2.57
N ALA A 134 15.71 0.16 2.44
CA ALA A 134 16.00 1.27 3.34
C ALA A 134 14.98 1.35 4.50
N THR A 135 13.71 1.13 4.22
CA THR A 135 12.62 1.36 5.16
C THR A 135 12.52 0.25 6.20
N LEU A 136 12.60 -1.02 5.80
CA LEU A 136 12.36 -2.14 6.72
C LEU A 136 13.38 -2.21 7.85
N PRO A 137 14.72 -2.15 7.61
CA PRO A 137 15.70 -2.16 8.68
C PRO A 137 15.54 -0.97 9.64
N THR A 138 15.22 0.20 9.08
CA THR A 138 15.02 1.40 9.89
C THR A 138 13.80 1.27 10.78
N LEU A 139 12.69 0.71 10.28
CA LEU A 139 11.51 0.43 11.08
C LEU A 139 11.79 -0.56 12.20
N GLU A 140 12.56 -1.63 11.94
CA GLU A 140 12.95 -2.61 12.97
C GLU A 140 13.73 -1.93 14.11
N VAL A 141 14.66 -1.05 13.77
CA VAL A 141 15.45 -0.30 14.77
C VAL A 141 14.57 0.68 15.56
N LYS A 142 13.72 1.46 14.89
CA LYS A 142 12.87 2.48 15.50
C LYS A 142 11.76 1.90 16.38
N THR A 143 11.19 0.77 15.99
CA THR A 143 10.11 0.10 16.74
C THR A 143 10.62 -0.90 17.78
N GLY A 144 11.87 -1.36 17.65
CA GLY A 144 12.40 -2.49 18.44
C GLY A 144 11.76 -3.83 18.10
N LYS A 145 11.00 -3.92 17.00
CA LYS A 145 10.27 -5.12 16.56
C LYS A 145 10.80 -5.63 15.23
N LYS A 146 10.74 -6.93 15.01
CA LYS A 146 11.11 -7.54 13.74
C LYS A 146 9.99 -7.45 12.72
N VAL A 147 10.34 -7.18 11.48
CA VAL A 147 9.42 -7.31 10.35
C VAL A 147 9.35 -8.79 9.96
N VAL A 148 8.16 -9.38 10.08
CA VAL A 148 7.91 -10.75 9.62
C VAL A 148 7.90 -10.75 8.09
N ARG A 149 8.78 -11.51 7.47
CA ARG A 149 8.82 -11.66 6.01
C ARG A 149 8.01 -12.86 5.59
N GLN A 150 7.08 -12.67 4.66
CA GLN A 150 6.34 -13.79 4.08
C GLN A 150 7.30 -14.69 3.30
N SER A 151 7.13 -16.00 3.46
CA SER A 151 7.85 -16.98 2.63
C SER A 151 7.37 -16.84 1.18
N GLN A 152 8.27 -16.55 0.28
CA GLN A 152 7.98 -16.60 -1.15
C GLN A 152 7.88 -18.08 -1.56
N ASN A 153 6.68 -18.52 -1.86
CA ASN A 153 6.43 -19.82 -2.49
C ASN A 153 6.31 -19.64 -4.00
#